data_b448f73fafc115d31f09406b4dab04e8
#
_entry.id   b448f73fafc115d31f09406b4dab04e8
#
_cell.length_a   1.000
_cell.length_b   1.000
_cell.length_c   1.000
_cell.angle_alpha   90.00
_cell.angle_beta   90.00
_cell.angle_gamma   90.00
#
_symmetry.space_group_name_H-M   'P 1'
#
loop_
_entity.id
_entity.type
_entity.pdbx_description
1 polymer ?
#
loop_
_entity_poly.entity_id
_entity_poly.type
_entity_poly.pdbx_seq_one_letter_code
_entity_poly.pdbx_strand_id
1 'polypeptide(L)'
;MTETLSRRCRDPRERRDLTERAVRIGFPPIEDKTIIFFPEGAFGPTNNCVGIGDVLRRRGHRVVFVVEESFAGTLEQKGFEERTMRLAPPPTEPEAPGQFWKDFIRDTAPAFRGSTLEQLKTFIAPTWRALIDGAVFVDDRLAEIFDELEPDVIVEDNVVSFPAISACGRPWVRIVSCNPLELEDPGLPPRFSGLGTQDSAPWAEFRAEYARQIGAMQEEFSAHCVERGAPPLAPLEMIHESPWLNLSLYPDELDYHRSEPLPATWHNLQTCVRATDAPWSPPEPDDRRLIYVSLGSLGSADVALMRRLVEALSRTPYRYIVSTGPQHDEYRLADNMEGAEFLPQTSILPHVDAVITHGGNNTTTECMWFGKPMVVLPIFWDQHDNAQRVHETGCGLRVPTYTFTDGQLASALSRVLDDETIRARCAAAGERLRVLPGTVRAAELILRLADTGAPLRRN
;
A
#
# COMPACT_ATOMS: atom_id res chain seq x y z
N MET A 1 -36.41 5.19 -9.32
CA MET A 1 -36.07 5.33 -10.76
C MET A 1 -34.54 5.39 -10.93
N THR A 2 -33.79 4.57 -10.19
CA THR A 2 -32.30 4.61 -10.14
C THR A 2 -31.65 3.22 -10.34
N GLU A 3 -32.42 2.21 -10.74
CA GLU A 3 -31.89 0.82 -10.86
C GLU A 3 -31.67 0.31 -12.30
N THR A 4 -31.82 1.16 -13.32
CA THR A 4 -31.83 0.70 -14.72
C THR A 4 -30.64 1.18 -15.57
N LEU A 5 -29.63 1.81 -15.01
CA LEU A 5 -28.47 2.36 -15.78
C LEU A 5 -27.17 1.56 -15.68
N SER A 6 -27.12 0.43 -14.95
CA SER A 6 -25.86 -0.30 -14.73
C SER A 6 -25.56 -1.48 -15.68
N ARG A 7 -26.42 -1.74 -16.66
CA ARG A 7 -26.21 -2.81 -17.64
C ARG A 7 -26.40 -2.27 -19.06
N ARG A 8 -25.38 -1.70 -19.68
CA ARG A 8 -25.17 -1.63 -21.14
C ARG A 8 -24.14 -0.55 -21.48
N CYS A 9 -22.92 -0.92 -21.81
CA CYS A 9 -22.02 -0.23 -22.74
C CYS A 9 -20.85 -1.16 -23.05
N ARG A 10 -21.06 -2.15 -23.91
CA ARG A 10 -19.97 -2.99 -24.48
C ARG A 10 -19.78 -2.77 -25.99
N ASP A 11 -20.54 -1.87 -26.60
CA ASP A 11 -20.45 -1.61 -28.05
C ASP A 11 -19.76 -0.25 -28.31
N PRO A 12 -18.68 -0.22 -29.08
CA PRO A 12 -18.02 1.03 -29.49
C PRO A 12 -18.98 2.01 -30.22
N ARG A 13 -20.07 1.52 -30.81
CA ARG A 13 -21.09 2.34 -31.49
C ARG A 13 -21.96 3.07 -30.45
N GLU A 14 -22.28 2.47 -29.33
CA GLU A 14 -23.02 3.12 -28.24
C GLU A 14 -22.19 4.23 -27.55
N ARG A 15 -20.85 4.07 -27.47
CA ARG A 15 -19.97 5.15 -27.02
C ARG A 15 -20.02 6.37 -27.95
N ARG A 16 -19.98 6.16 -29.25
CA ARG A 16 -20.08 7.23 -30.23
C ARG A 16 -21.41 7.99 -30.12
N ASP A 17 -22.52 7.29 -29.90
CA ASP A 17 -23.85 7.90 -29.74
C ASP A 17 -23.98 8.70 -28.44
N LEU A 18 -23.35 8.27 -27.35
CA LEU A 18 -23.30 9.01 -26.07
C LEU A 18 -22.42 10.25 -26.16
N THR A 19 -21.29 10.17 -26.87
CA THR A 19 -20.40 11.31 -27.13
C THR A 19 -21.10 12.34 -28.03
N GLU A 20 -21.77 11.89 -29.12
CA GLU A 20 -22.55 12.75 -30.01
C GLU A 20 -23.78 13.37 -29.32
N ARG A 21 -24.40 12.68 -28.35
CA ARG A 21 -25.47 13.25 -27.53
C ARG A 21 -24.95 14.27 -26.52
N ALA A 22 -23.77 14.03 -25.89
CA ALA A 22 -23.15 14.97 -24.96
C ALA A 22 -22.79 16.29 -25.70
N VAL A 23 -22.26 16.20 -26.92
CA VAL A 23 -21.97 17.36 -27.78
C VAL A 23 -23.25 18.13 -28.13
N ARG A 24 -24.39 17.46 -28.34
CA ARG A 24 -25.70 18.12 -28.57
C ARG A 24 -26.25 18.86 -27.35
N ILE A 25 -25.79 18.50 -26.14
CA ILE A 25 -26.21 19.13 -24.85
C ILE A 25 -25.23 20.24 -24.43
N GLY A 26 -24.19 20.54 -25.24
CA GLY A 26 -23.26 21.63 -24.98
C GLY A 26 -22.20 21.34 -23.95
N PHE A 27 -21.99 20.05 -23.58
CA PHE A 27 -20.80 19.65 -22.82
C PHE A 27 -19.63 19.53 -23.79
N PRO A 28 -18.46 20.11 -23.48
CA PRO A 28 -17.25 19.88 -24.26
C PRO A 28 -16.95 18.39 -24.32
N PRO A 29 -16.43 17.86 -25.45
CA PRO A 29 -15.95 16.47 -25.48
C PRO A 29 -14.93 16.28 -24.37
N ILE A 30 -15.08 15.23 -23.57
CA ILE A 30 -14.07 14.85 -22.60
C ILE A 30 -12.85 14.44 -23.43
N GLU A 31 -11.79 15.23 -23.37
CA GLU A 31 -10.51 14.83 -23.97
C GLU A 31 -10.01 13.60 -23.24
N ASP A 32 -9.76 12.51 -23.99
CA ASP A 32 -9.21 11.29 -23.42
C ASP A 32 -7.78 11.56 -22.96
N LYS A 33 -7.52 11.50 -21.67
CA LYS A 33 -6.18 11.68 -21.08
C LYS A 33 -5.46 10.33 -20.99
N THR A 34 -4.15 10.36 -21.19
CA THR A 34 -3.26 9.22 -20.94
C THR A 34 -2.60 9.37 -19.56
N ILE A 35 -2.92 8.49 -18.63
CA ILE A 35 -2.40 8.47 -17.29
C ILE A 35 -1.56 7.21 -17.12
N ILE A 36 -0.29 7.38 -16.76
CA ILE A 36 0.60 6.28 -16.39
C ILE A 36 0.58 6.11 -14.86
N PHE A 37 0.43 4.88 -14.41
CA PHE A 37 0.69 4.47 -13.03
C PHE A 37 1.98 3.66 -12.98
N PHE A 38 2.87 4.08 -12.08
CA PHE A 38 4.11 3.39 -11.79
C PHE A 38 4.21 3.11 -10.28
N PRO A 39 3.53 2.05 -9.79
CA PRO A 39 3.64 1.62 -8.40
C PRO A 39 4.93 0.83 -8.17
N GLU A 40 5.38 0.80 -6.92
CA GLU A 40 6.40 -0.13 -6.45
C GLU A 40 5.99 -1.59 -6.78
N GLY A 41 6.97 -2.47 -6.99
CA GLY A 41 6.78 -3.90 -7.28
C GLY A 41 6.23 -4.69 -6.09
N ALA A 42 5.22 -4.14 -5.40
CA ALA A 42 4.54 -4.73 -4.25
C ALA A 42 3.01 -4.67 -4.41
N PHE A 43 2.29 -5.62 -3.81
CA PHE A 43 0.82 -5.68 -3.93
C PHE A 43 0.12 -4.48 -3.29
N GLY A 44 0.65 -3.91 -2.20
CA GLY A 44 0.06 -2.76 -1.51
C GLY A 44 -0.09 -1.54 -2.42
N PRO A 45 1.02 -0.92 -2.86
CA PRO A 45 1.01 0.22 -3.78
C PRO A 45 0.25 -0.06 -5.08
N THR A 46 0.48 -1.23 -5.69
CA THR A 46 -0.23 -1.64 -6.91
C THR A 46 -1.74 -1.66 -6.73
N ASN A 47 -2.26 -2.19 -5.61
CA ASN A 47 -3.70 -2.25 -5.36
C ASN A 47 -4.33 -0.86 -5.15
N ASN A 48 -3.64 0.08 -4.51
CA ASN A 48 -4.08 1.46 -4.39
C ASN A 48 -4.19 2.13 -5.78
N CYS A 49 -3.15 1.98 -6.60
CA CYS A 49 -3.13 2.48 -7.97
C CYS A 49 -4.23 1.84 -8.83
N VAL A 50 -4.50 0.53 -8.69
CA VAL A 50 -5.62 -0.16 -9.36
C VAL A 50 -6.96 0.46 -8.97
N GLY A 51 -7.16 0.76 -7.68
CA GLY A 51 -8.40 1.41 -7.22
C GLY A 51 -8.63 2.77 -7.87
N ILE A 52 -7.60 3.59 -7.97
CA ILE A 52 -7.67 4.91 -8.62
C ILE A 52 -7.81 4.77 -10.15
N GLY A 53 -6.98 3.90 -10.75
CA GLY A 53 -6.97 3.64 -12.19
C GLY A 53 -8.31 3.12 -12.70
N ASP A 54 -9.03 2.29 -11.94
CA ASP A 54 -10.35 1.79 -12.31
C ASP A 54 -11.39 2.92 -12.40
N VAL A 55 -11.33 3.92 -11.51
CA VAL A 55 -12.20 5.11 -11.60
C VAL A 55 -11.89 5.91 -12.87
N LEU A 56 -10.61 6.15 -13.18
CA LEU A 56 -10.18 6.88 -14.37
C LEU A 56 -10.59 6.14 -15.66
N ARG A 57 -10.32 4.83 -15.72
CA ARG A 57 -10.68 3.99 -16.85
C ARG A 57 -12.19 3.95 -17.10
N ARG A 58 -13.01 3.86 -16.06
CA ARG A 58 -14.48 3.91 -16.17
C ARG A 58 -14.99 5.26 -16.64
N ARG A 59 -14.23 6.33 -16.42
CA ARG A 59 -14.52 7.68 -16.95
C ARG A 59 -14.09 7.85 -18.41
N GLY A 60 -13.42 6.85 -19.01
CA GLY A 60 -13.06 6.82 -20.44
C GLY A 60 -11.60 7.16 -20.72
N HIS A 61 -10.78 7.44 -19.72
CA HIS A 61 -9.37 7.80 -19.91
C HIS A 61 -8.51 6.55 -20.17
N ARG A 62 -7.42 6.73 -20.90
CA ARG A 62 -6.40 5.70 -21.10
C ARG A 62 -5.55 5.58 -19.85
N VAL A 63 -5.53 4.39 -19.25
CA VAL A 63 -4.74 4.08 -18.05
C VAL A 63 -3.74 3.00 -18.38
N VAL A 64 -2.46 3.29 -18.22
CA VAL A 64 -1.35 2.38 -18.47
C VAL A 64 -0.59 2.12 -17.17
N PHE A 65 -0.37 0.86 -16.83
CA PHE A 65 0.48 0.48 -15.71
C PHE A 65 1.86 0.11 -16.22
N VAL A 66 2.89 0.76 -15.69
CA VAL A 66 4.28 0.36 -15.86
C VAL A 66 4.66 -0.42 -14.61
N VAL A 67 4.94 -1.70 -14.76
CA VAL A 67 5.15 -2.61 -13.62
C VAL A 67 6.34 -3.54 -13.86
N GLU A 68 6.86 -4.11 -12.78
CA GLU A 68 7.90 -5.13 -12.82
C GLU A 68 7.35 -6.42 -13.46
N GLU A 69 8.21 -7.19 -14.16
CA GLU A 69 7.82 -8.40 -14.93
C GLU A 69 7.07 -9.45 -14.10
N SER A 70 7.29 -9.53 -12.79
CA SER A 70 6.54 -10.45 -11.92
C SER A 70 5.03 -10.19 -11.86
N PHE A 71 4.61 -8.97 -12.26
CA PHE A 71 3.20 -8.59 -12.36
C PHE A 71 2.60 -8.83 -13.76
N ALA A 72 3.37 -9.34 -14.73
CA ALA A 72 2.91 -9.52 -16.12
C ALA A 72 1.57 -10.26 -16.20
N GLY A 73 0.62 -9.69 -16.91
CA GLY A 73 -0.74 -10.22 -17.09
C GLY A 73 -1.69 -9.96 -15.91
N THR A 74 -1.19 -9.50 -14.76
CA THR A 74 -2.03 -9.25 -13.57
C THR A 74 -2.96 -8.06 -13.75
N LEU A 75 -2.46 -6.99 -14.33
CA LEU A 75 -3.24 -5.77 -14.57
C LEU A 75 -4.09 -5.89 -15.85
N GLU A 76 -3.60 -6.61 -16.86
CA GLU A 76 -4.38 -6.93 -18.06
C GLU A 76 -5.66 -7.70 -17.72
N GLN A 77 -5.59 -8.68 -16.81
CA GLN A 77 -6.75 -9.41 -16.30
C GLN A 77 -7.78 -8.50 -15.61
N LYS A 78 -7.35 -7.36 -15.09
CA LYS A 78 -8.22 -6.31 -14.52
C LYS A 78 -8.69 -5.28 -15.56
N GLY A 79 -8.26 -5.42 -16.82
CA GLY A 79 -8.66 -4.59 -17.96
C GLY A 79 -7.85 -3.31 -18.14
N PHE A 80 -6.61 -3.28 -17.64
CA PHE A 80 -5.66 -2.20 -17.86
C PHE A 80 -4.68 -2.53 -18.98
N GLU A 81 -4.05 -1.52 -19.54
CA GLU A 81 -2.88 -1.66 -20.40
C GLU A 81 -1.64 -1.81 -19.52
N GLU A 82 -0.77 -2.78 -19.83
CA GLU A 82 0.50 -2.99 -19.12
C GLU A 82 1.70 -2.65 -20.02
N ARG A 83 2.74 -2.16 -19.36
CA ARG A 83 4.11 -2.12 -19.85
C ARG A 83 5.00 -2.73 -18.78
N THR A 84 5.62 -3.85 -19.07
CA THR A 84 6.49 -4.52 -18.14
C THR A 84 7.94 -4.09 -18.32
N MET A 85 8.69 -4.05 -17.22
CA MET A 85 10.13 -3.81 -17.22
C MET A 85 10.77 -4.59 -16.09
N ARG A 86 12.09 -4.78 -16.16
CA ARG A 86 12.89 -5.37 -15.07
C ARG A 86 13.51 -4.28 -14.23
N LEU A 87 13.54 -4.47 -12.93
CA LEU A 87 14.25 -3.61 -11.97
C LEU A 87 15.68 -4.10 -11.69
N ALA A 88 16.11 -5.19 -12.35
CA ALA A 88 17.45 -5.75 -12.24
C ALA A 88 17.84 -6.46 -13.54
N PRO A 89 19.13 -6.69 -13.80
CA PRO A 89 19.57 -7.55 -14.90
C PRO A 89 18.93 -8.93 -14.85
N PRO A 90 18.65 -9.57 -16.00
CA PRO A 90 18.07 -10.89 -16.00
C PRO A 90 18.98 -11.88 -15.23
N PRO A 91 18.37 -12.83 -14.46
CA PRO A 91 19.14 -13.84 -13.79
C PRO A 91 19.91 -14.69 -14.80
N THR A 92 21.08 -15.19 -14.40
CA THR A 92 21.95 -16.00 -15.26
C THR A 92 21.34 -17.37 -15.56
N GLU A 93 20.48 -17.88 -14.70
CA GLU A 93 19.73 -19.12 -14.86
C GLU A 93 18.22 -18.85 -14.72
N PRO A 94 17.36 -19.58 -15.46
CA PRO A 94 15.92 -19.44 -15.31
C PRO A 94 15.47 -19.79 -13.89
N GLU A 95 14.76 -18.89 -13.23
CA GLU A 95 14.17 -19.13 -11.92
C GLU A 95 12.75 -19.69 -12.04
N ALA A 96 12.37 -20.58 -11.12
CA ALA A 96 11.01 -21.04 -11.02
C ALA A 96 10.08 -19.89 -10.57
N PRO A 97 8.81 -19.83 -11.01
CA PRO A 97 7.88 -18.83 -10.55
C PRO A 97 7.81 -18.77 -9.02
N GLY A 98 7.97 -17.56 -8.45
CA GLY A 98 7.96 -17.34 -7.01
C GLY A 98 9.23 -17.76 -6.26
N GLN A 99 10.27 -18.27 -6.93
CA GLN A 99 11.52 -18.67 -6.29
C GLN A 99 12.23 -17.47 -5.64
N PHE A 100 12.27 -16.34 -6.32
CA PHE A 100 12.83 -15.10 -5.78
C PHE A 100 12.26 -14.75 -4.40
N TRP A 101 10.94 -14.82 -4.23
CA TRP A 101 10.29 -14.50 -2.95
C TRP A 101 10.59 -15.54 -1.86
N LYS A 102 10.69 -16.82 -2.22
CA LYS A 102 11.08 -17.90 -1.28
C LYS A 102 12.49 -17.68 -0.76
N ASP A 103 13.42 -17.35 -1.65
CA ASP A 103 14.80 -17.09 -1.30
C ASP A 103 14.94 -15.79 -0.50
N PHE A 104 14.28 -14.73 -0.92
CA PHE A 104 14.27 -13.46 -0.19
C PHE A 104 13.80 -13.63 1.26
N ILE A 105 12.67 -14.30 1.49
CA ILE A 105 12.17 -14.54 2.85
C ILE A 105 13.11 -15.45 3.64
N ARG A 106 13.62 -16.53 3.06
CA ARG A 106 14.59 -17.40 3.74
C ARG A 106 15.80 -16.59 4.25
N ASP A 107 16.29 -15.69 3.42
CA ASP A 107 17.51 -14.94 3.70
C ASP A 107 17.26 -13.73 4.63
N THR A 108 16.08 -13.14 4.58
CA THR A 108 15.72 -11.95 5.39
C THR A 108 14.96 -12.26 6.68
N ALA A 109 14.22 -13.38 6.77
CA ALA A 109 13.42 -13.73 7.96
C ALA A 109 14.21 -13.74 9.29
N PRO A 110 15.50 -14.10 9.36
CA PRO A 110 16.30 -13.94 10.58
C PRO A 110 16.40 -12.49 11.07
N ALA A 111 16.47 -11.51 10.16
CA ALA A 111 16.54 -10.08 10.50
C ALA A 111 15.25 -9.59 11.17
N PHE A 112 14.09 -10.12 10.79
CA PHE A 112 12.79 -9.72 11.34
C PHE A 112 12.61 -10.06 12.83
N ARG A 113 13.42 -10.98 13.37
CA ARG A 113 13.39 -11.38 14.78
C ARG A 113 14.19 -10.43 15.68
N GLY A 114 15.02 -9.56 15.10
CA GLY A 114 15.74 -8.51 15.79
C GLY A 114 14.84 -7.33 16.19
N SER A 115 15.36 -6.47 17.05
CA SER A 115 14.73 -5.18 17.36
C SER A 115 14.67 -4.28 16.10
N THR A 116 13.77 -3.30 16.10
CA THR A 116 13.68 -2.34 14.99
C THR A 116 14.99 -1.56 14.76
N LEU A 117 15.75 -1.32 15.84
CA LEU A 117 17.08 -0.70 15.75
C LEU A 117 18.08 -1.61 15.02
N GLU A 118 18.08 -2.93 15.31
CA GLU A 118 18.92 -3.90 14.61
C GLU A 118 18.48 -4.09 13.15
N GLN A 119 17.18 -4.01 12.88
CA GLN A 119 16.63 -4.08 11.53
C GLN A 119 17.12 -2.94 10.64
N LEU A 120 17.51 -1.78 11.18
CA LEU A 120 18.11 -0.69 10.37
C LEU A 120 19.33 -1.17 9.59
N LYS A 121 20.18 -1.96 10.23
CA LYS A 121 21.40 -2.51 9.59
C LYS A 121 21.13 -3.78 8.79
N THR A 122 20.30 -4.69 9.32
CA THR A 122 20.16 -6.05 8.80
C THR A 122 19.10 -6.19 7.73
N PHE A 123 18.19 -5.23 7.63
CA PHE A 123 17.10 -5.25 6.65
C PHE A 123 16.91 -3.91 5.92
N ILE A 124 16.77 -2.79 6.65
CA ILE A 124 16.42 -1.49 6.05
C ILE A 124 17.52 -0.99 5.11
N ALA A 125 18.78 -0.95 5.54
CA ALA A 125 19.87 -0.48 4.71
C ALA A 125 20.11 -1.36 3.47
N PRO A 126 20.14 -2.70 3.55
CA PRO A 126 20.20 -3.57 2.36
C PRO A 126 19.01 -3.37 1.41
N THR A 127 17.81 -3.19 1.94
CA THR A 127 16.60 -2.95 1.12
C THR A 127 16.70 -1.62 0.38
N TRP A 128 17.12 -0.53 1.05
CA TRP A 128 17.37 0.75 0.38
C TRP A 128 18.40 0.63 -0.74
N ARG A 129 19.50 -0.10 -0.51
CA ARG A 129 20.51 -0.33 -1.56
C ARG A 129 19.89 -1.03 -2.77
N ALA A 130 19.14 -2.09 -2.56
CA ALA A 130 18.51 -2.84 -3.65
C ALA A 130 17.50 -1.97 -4.44
N LEU A 131 16.71 -1.15 -3.75
CA LEU A 131 15.75 -0.24 -4.39
C LEU A 131 16.45 0.85 -5.20
N ILE A 132 17.54 1.44 -4.67
CA ILE A 132 18.36 2.43 -5.39
C ILE A 132 19.02 1.80 -6.62
N ASP A 133 19.62 0.63 -6.47
CA ASP A 133 20.26 -0.07 -7.59
C ASP A 133 19.24 -0.38 -8.70
N GLY A 134 18.03 -0.76 -8.32
CA GLY A 134 16.91 -0.95 -9.24
C GLY A 134 16.50 0.34 -9.95
N ALA A 135 16.36 1.44 -9.22
CA ALA A 135 15.99 2.74 -9.78
C ALA A 135 17.05 3.23 -10.79
N VAL A 136 18.33 3.11 -10.44
CA VAL A 136 19.47 3.45 -11.34
C VAL A 136 19.46 2.58 -12.59
N PHE A 137 19.18 1.27 -12.44
CA PHE A 137 19.20 0.33 -13.56
C PHE A 137 18.11 0.62 -14.60
N VAL A 138 16.91 1.04 -14.17
CA VAL A 138 15.78 1.18 -15.10
C VAL A 138 15.56 2.60 -15.62
N ASP A 139 16.28 3.59 -15.14
CA ASP A 139 15.99 5.00 -15.38
C ASP A 139 15.89 5.34 -16.87
N ASP A 140 16.84 4.88 -17.69
CA ASP A 140 16.81 5.10 -19.15
C ASP A 140 15.60 4.42 -19.80
N ARG A 141 15.28 3.17 -19.40
CA ARG A 141 14.14 2.45 -19.95
C ARG A 141 12.81 3.09 -19.57
N LEU A 142 12.72 3.60 -18.35
CA LEU A 142 11.54 4.31 -17.87
C LEU A 142 11.32 5.61 -18.67
N ALA A 143 12.39 6.37 -18.95
CA ALA A 143 12.35 7.55 -19.81
C ALA A 143 11.84 7.23 -21.23
N GLU A 144 12.37 6.14 -21.85
CA GLU A 144 11.91 5.69 -23.17
C GLU A 144 10.40 5.36 -23.16
N ILE A 145 9.89 4.67 -22.11
CA ILE A 145 8.47 4.35 -21.98
C ILE A 145 7.62 5.63 -21.91
N PHE A 146 8.08 6.65 -21.20
CA PHE A 146 7.36 7.93 -21.11
C PHE A 146 7.37 8.69 -22.45
N ASP A 147 8.47 8.61 -23.20
CA ASP A 147 8.54 9.21 -24.55
C ASP A 147 7.66 8.47 -25.56
N GLU A 148 7.57 7.13 -25.47
CA GLU A 148 6.69 6.31 -26.31
C GLU A 148 5.20 6.55 -26.04
N LEU A 149 4.82 6.75 -24.77
CA LEU A 149 3.42 6.83 -24.34
C LEU A 149 2.88 8.26 -24.27
N GLU A 150 3.75 9.26 -24.19
CA GLU A 150 3.43 10.69 -24.09
C GLU A 150 2.31 10.99 -23.05
N PRO A 151 2.48 10.60 -21.76
CA PRO A 151 1.42 10.76 -20.77
C PRO A 151 1.10 12.22 -20.47
N ASP A 152 -0.18 12.51 -20.20
CA ASP A 152 -0.61 13.77 -19.62
C ASP A 152 -0.20 13.91 -18.16
N VAL A 153 -0.20 12.77 -17.41
CA VAL A 153 0.21 12.71 -16.00
C VAL A 153 0.85 11.35 -15.71
N ILE A 154 1.94 11.38 -14.96
CA ILE A 154 2.58 10.20 -14.37
C ILE A 154 2.19 10.15 -12.89
N VAL A 155 1.77 8.99 -12.40
CA VAL A 155 1.42 8.75 -10.98
C VAL A 155 2.34 7.67 -10.45
N GLU A 156 3.19 8.02 -9.49
CA GLU A 156 4.07 7.06 -8.83
C GLU A 156 3.62 6.79 -7.39
N ASP A 157 3.73 5.53 -6.97
CA ASP A 157 3.55 5.07 -5.59
C ASP A 157 4.76 4.20 -5.22
N ASN A 158 5.89 4.88 -5.06
CA ASN A 158 7.19 4.30 -4.74
C ASN A 158 7.76 4.92 -3.46
N VAL A 159 8.79 4.30 -2.92
CA VAL A 159 9.55 4.78 -1.75
C VAL A 159 10.94 5.29 -2.14
N VAL A 160 11.38 5.06 -3.39
CA VAL A 160 12.64 5.53 -3.97
C VAL A 160 12.37 6.38 -5.20
N SER A 161 13.21 7.39 -5.43
CA SER A 161 13.06 8.29 -6.57
C SER A 161 13.52 7.63 -7.88
N PHE A 162 12.83 8.02 -8.96
CA PHE A 162 13.24 7.71 -10.32
C PHE A 162 13.49 9.03 -11.06
N PRO A 163 14.76 9.38 -11.36
CA PRO A 163 15.09 10.62 -12.08
C PRO A 163 14.30 10.82 -13.35
N ALA A 164 14.01 9.73 -14.10
CA ALA A 164 13.13 9.76 -15.28
C ALA A 164 11.73 10.34 -15.01
N ILE A 165 11.24 10.31 -13.76
CA ILE A 165 9.97 10.95 -13.38
C ILE A 165 10.21 12.40 -12.97
N SER A 166 11.12 12.63 -12.03
CA SER A 166 11.32 13.96 -11.44
C SER A 166 11.99 14.96 -12.40
N ALA A 167 12.69 14.48 -13.45
CA ALA A 167 13.35 15.31 -14.46
C ALA A 167 12.59 15.37 -15.82
N CYS A 168 11.48 14.62 -16.01
CA CYS A 168 10.83 14.52 -17.33
C CYS A 168 10.12 15.80 -17.81
N GLY A 169 9.96 16.79 -16.95
CA GLY A 169 9.25 18.05 -17.28
C GLY A 169 7.73 17.91 -17.48
N ARG A 170 7.16 16.73 -17.26
CA ARG A 170 5.71 16.46 -17.32
C ARG A 170 5.07 16.54 -15.93
N PRO A 171 3.77 16.85 -15.82
CA PRO A 171 3.08 16.76 -14.55
C PRO A 171 3.13 15.35 -13.98
N TRP A 172 3.50 15.24 -12.70
CA TRP A 172 3.51 13.96 -12.02
C TRP A 172 2.97 14.06 -10.58
N VAL A 173 2.52 12.94 -10.07
CA VAL A 173 1.88 12.80 -8.75
C VAL A 173 2.67 11.80 -7.94
N ARG A 174 3.07 12.18 -6.74
CA ARG A 174 3.56 11.25 -5.74
C ARG A 174 2.40 10.74 -4.90
N ILE A 175 2.30 9.43 -4.74
CA ILE A 175 1.47 8.79 -3.71
C ILE A 175 2.39 8.30 -2.59
N VAL A 176 1.97 8.48 -1.35
CA VAL A 176 2.56 7.86 -0.17
C VAL A 176 1.52 6.92 0.41
N SER A 177 1.72 5.63 0.17
CA SER A 177 0.88 4.54 0.67
C SER A 177 1.52 3.77 1.83
N CYS A 178 2.46 4.42 2.53
CA CYS A 178 3.09 3.96 3.76
C CYS A 178 2.55 4.72 4.97
N ASN A 179 3.02 4.36 6.17
CA ASN A 179 2.76 5.14 7.38
C ASN A 179 3.22 6.61 7.19
N PRO A 180 2.48 7.61 7.71
CA PRO A 180 2.83 9.03 7.57
C PRO A 180 4.21 9.43 8.11
N LEU A 181 4.86 8.61 8.93
CA LEU A 181 6.25 8.83 9.36
C LEU A 181 7.25 8.70 8.20
N GLU A 182 6.83 8.21 7.04
CA GLU A 182 7.60 8.30 5.80
C GLU A 182 7.93 9.75 5.43
N LEU A 183 7.08 10.68 5.82
CA LEU A 183 7.30 12.13 5.70
C LEU A 183 7.91 12.62 7.00
N GLU A 184 9.22 12.87 7.02
CA GLU A 184 9.96 13.23 8.24
C GLU A 184 9.36 14.45 8.95
N ASP A 185 9.28 14.39 10.28
CA ASP A 185 8.93 15.48 11.18
C ASP A 185 9.70 15.29 12.49
N PRO A 186 10.55 16.25 12.90
CA PRO A 186 11.32 16.14 14.15
C PRO A 186 10.47 15.99 15.41
N GLY A 187 9.21 16.43 15.36
CA GLY A 187 8.23 16.34 16.45
C GLY A 187 7.48 15.00 16.52
N LEU A 188 7.77 14.06 15.61
CA LEU A 188 7.14 12.75 15.54
C LEU A 188 8.16 11.62 15.75
N PRO A 189 7.73 10.38 16.06
CA PRO A 189 8.62 9.22 16.11
C PRO A 189 9.39 9.02 14.79
N PRO A 190 10.61 8.52 14.82
CA PRO A 190 11.34 8.21 13.59
C PRO A 190 10.69 7.06 12.83
N ARG A 191 10.71 7.11 11.49
CA ARG A 191 10.18 6.07 10.60
C ARG A 191 10.81 4.71 10.89
N PHE A 192 10.07 3.61 10.73
CA PHE A 192 10.47 2.21 10.93
C PHE A 192 10.74 1.81 12.38
N SER A 193 10.57 2.73 13.33
CA SER A 193 10.95 2.51 14.71
C SER A 193 9.91 1.72 15.51
N GLY A 194 8.64 1.87 15.19
CA GLY A 194 7.54 1.38 16.03
C GLY A 194 7.52 2.01 17.42
N LEU A 195 8.14 3.20 17.57
CA LEU A 195 8.16 3.95 18.83
C LEU A 195 6.87 4.77 18.98
N GLY A 196 6.48 5.01 20.22
CA GLY A 196 5.26 5.75 20.53
C GLY A 196 5.45 7.26 20.50
N THR A 197 4.32 7.97 20.38
CA THR A 197 4.27 9.44 20.42
C THR A 197 4.44 10.01 21.83
N GLN A 198 4.24 9.20 22.87
CA GLN A 198 4.25 9.65 24.27
C GLN A 198 5.64 9.64 24.92
N ASP A 199 6.58 8.86 24.37
CA ASP A 199 7.95 8.75 24.89
C ASP A 199 8.96 9.02 23.77
N SER A 200 9.52 10.23 23.78
CA SER A 200 10.52 10.66 22.82
C SER A 200 11.97 10.32 23.21
N ALA A 201 12.21 9.74 24.37
CA ALA A 201 13.57 9.46 24.84
C ALA A 201 14.41 8.59 23.86
N PRO A 202 13.85 7.52 23.24
CA PRO A 202 14.62 6.68 22.30
C PRO A 202 14.72 7.26 20.87
N TRP A 203 14.03 8.34 20.55
CA TRP A 203 13.96 8.84 19.16
C TRP A 203 15.31 9.33 18.63
N ALA A 204 16.08 10.03 19.46
CA ALA A 204 17.39 10.57 19.06
C ALA A 204 18.39 9.48 18.71
N GLU A 205 18.43 8.41 19.51
CA GLU A 205 19.28 7.25 19.24
C GLU A 205 18.89 6.57 17.93
N PHE A 206 17.60 6.34 17.72
CA PHE A 206 17.11 5.69 16.51
C PHE A 206 17.42 6.52 15.24
N ARG A 207 17.18 7.86 15.28
CA ARG A 207 17.54 8.75 14.17
C ARG A 207 19.04 8.77 13.90
N ALA A 208 19.86 8.81 14.94
CA ALA A 208 21.30 8.77 14.77
C ALA A 208 21.78 7.47 14.11
N GLU A 209 21.18 6.34 14.50
CA GLU A 209 21.48 5.05 13.89
C GLU A 209 20.99 4.99 12.44
N TYR A 210 19.77 5.47 12.15
CA TYR A 210 19.26 5.55 10.79
C TYR A 210 20.19 6.40 9.90
N ALA A 211 20.55 7.59 10.34
CA ALA A 211 21.48 8.46 9.60
C ALA A 211 22.86 7.79 9.37
N ARG A 212 23.37 7.06 10.36
CA ARG A 212 24.62 6.32 10.25
C ARG A 212 24.58 5.20 9.20
N GLN A 213 23.43 4.50 9.10
CA GLN A 213 23.27 3.38 8.15
C GLN A 213 22.99 3.86 6.72
N ILE A 214 22.28 4.99 6.57
CA ILE A 214 21.68 5.40 5.30
C ILE A 214 22.38 6.61 4.68
N GLY A 215 23.00 7.48 5.47
CA GLY A 215 23.44 8.81 5.04
C GLY A 215 24.37 8.81 3.81
N ALA A 216 25.44 8.03 3.85
CA ALA A 216 26.37 7.96 2.71
C ALA A 216 25.72 7.44 1.42
N MET A 217 24.86 6.44 1.54
CA MET A 217 24.12 5.87 0.41
C MET A 217 23.11 6.87 -0.17
N GLN A 218 22.44 7.62 0.69
CA GLN A 218 21.50 8.66 0.28
C GLN A 218 22.22 9.82 -0.43
N GLU A 219 23.38 10.25 0.07
CA GLU A 219 24.20 11.29 -0.58
C GLU A 219 24.66 10.84 -1.99
N GLU A 220 25.13 9.59 -2.13
CA GLU A 220 25.49 8.99 -3.41
C GLU A 220 24.30 8.98 -4.38
N PHE A 221 23.13 8.55 -3.92
CA PHE A 221 21.92 8.50 -4.74
C PHE A 221 21.41 9.90 -5.11
N SER A 222 21.46 10.85 -4.18
CA SER A 222 21.12 12.26 -4.47
C SER A 222 22.03 12.87 -5.55
N ALA A 223 23.32 12.58 -5.51
CA ALA A 223 24.24 13.01 -6.54
C ALA A 223 23.90 12.40 -7.92
N HIS A 224 23.56 11.10 -7.96
CA HIS A 224 23.06 10.45 -9.18
C HIS A 224 21.79 11.12 -9.72
N CYS A 225 20.82 11.43 -8.87
CA CYS A 225 19.61 12.16 -9.28
C CYS A 225 19.95 13.50 -9.94
N VAL A 226 20.89 14.25 -9.38
CA VAL A 226 21.35 15.53 -9.94
C VAL A 226 22.05 15.33 -11.30
N GLU A 227 22.91 14.32 -11.43
CA GLU A 227 23.54 13.97 -12.72
C GLU A 227 22.52 13.63 -13.80
N ARG A 228 21.38 13.07 -13.42
CA ARG A 228 20.25 12.74 -14.31
C ARG A 228 19.30 13.93 -14.57
N GLY A 229 19.56 15.10 -14.01
CA GLY A 229 18.78 16.32 -14.21
C GLY A 229 17.64 16.53 -13.23
N ALA A 230 17.49 15.67 -12.22
CA ALA A 230 16.53 15.86 -11.14
C ALA A 230 17.09 16.82 -10.06
N PRO A 231 16.24 17.44 -9.22
CA PRO A 231 16.73 18.19 -8.07
C PRO A 231 17.45 17.29 -7.05
N PRO A 232 18.29 17.85 -6.16
CA PRO A 232 18.85 17.06 -5.07
C PRO A 232 17.75 16.57 -4.13
N LEU A 233 17.92 15.38 -3.59
CA LEU A 233 17.05 14.85 -2.53
C LEU A 233 17.30 15.60 -1.21
N ALA A 234 16.24 15.74 -0.41
CA ALA A 234 16.39 16.25 0.94
C ALA A 234 17.23 15.28 1.80
N PRO A 235 17.92 15.76 2.85
CA PRO A 235 18.75 14.90 3.69
C PRO A 235 17.96 13.70 4.25
N LEU A 236 18.54 12.49 4.09
CA LEU A 236 17.95 11.20 4.49
C LEU A 236 16.65 10.81 3.79
N GLU A 237 16.17 11.59 2.81
CA GLU A 237 15.04 11.23 1.96
C GLU A 237 15.52 10.46 0.72
N MET A 238 14.69 9.47 0.31
CA MET A 238 14.99 8.61 -0.84
C MET A 238 14.12 8.91 -2.05
N ILE A 239 13.13 9.80 -1.91
CA ILE A 239 12.18 10.13 -2.97
C ILE A 239 11.89 11.64 -3.00
N HIS A 240 11.71 12.17 -4.22
CA HIS A 240 11.32 13.57 -4.41
C HIS A 240 9.87 13.83 -4.06
N GLU A 241 9.58 15.01 -3.55
CA GLU A 241 8.24 15.56 -3.47
C GLU A 241 7.84 16.13 -4.83
N SER A 242 6.60 15.84 -5.29
CA SER A 242 6.11 16.40 -6.53
C SER A 242 5.85 17.90 -6.39
N PRO A 243 6.31 18.74 -7.32
CA PRO A 243 5.97 20.15 -7.32
C PRO A 243 4.50 20.40 -7.74
N TRP A 244 3.78 19.41 -8.24
CA TRP A 244 2.41 19.54 -8.74
C TRP A 244 1.35 19.00 -7.77
N LEU A 245 1.47 17.74 -7.33
CA LEU A 245 0.47 17.06 -6.51
C LEU A 245 1.10 15.91 -5.73
N ASN A 246 0.85 15.88 -4.43
CA ASN A 246 1.24 14.80 -3.55
C ASN A 246 0.01 14.26 -2.81
N LEU A 247 -0.11 12.95 -2.72
CA LEU A 247 -1.25 12.26 -2.14
C LEU A 247 -0.78 11.35 -1.01
N SER A 248 -1.42 11.43 0.15
CA SER A 248 -1.20 10.50 1.26
C SER A 248 -2.43 9.65 1.49
N LEU A 249 -2.23 8.39 1.87
CA LEU A 249 -3.28 7.41 2.09
C LEU A 249 -3.27 6.96 3.54
N TYR A 250 -3.80 7.78 4.44
CA TYR A 250 -3.85 7.42 5.86
C TYR A 250 -5.07 8.02 6.54
N PRO A 251 -5.92 7.23 7.24
CA PRO A 251 -7.11 7.72 7.92
C PRO A 251 -6.77 8.73 9.01
N ASP A 252 -7.54 9.82 9.12
CA ASP A 252 -7.32 10.86 10.12
C ASP A 252 -7.32 10.32 11.55
N GLU A 253 -8.08 9.23 11.82
CA GLU A 253 -8.12 8.57 13.14
C GLU A 253 -6.79 7.94 13.52
N LEU A 254 -5.96 7.60 12.53
CA LEU A 254 -4.63 7.03 12.71
C LEU A 254 -3.51 8.05 12.45
N ASP A 255 -3.79 9.21 11.85
CA ASP A 255 -2.76 10.17 11.46
C ASP A 255 -2.11 10.85 12.67
N TYR A 256 -0.95 11.44 12.46
CA TYR A 256 -0.17 12.12 13.48
C TYR A 256 -0.45 13.63 13.46
N HIS A 257 -0.32 14.26 14.62
CA HIS A 257 -0.32 15.71 14.71
C HIS A 257 1.08 16.23 14.44
N ARG A 258 1.29 16.76 13.23
CA ARG A 258 2.56 17.31 12.80
C ARG A 258 2.86 18.65 13.47
N SER A 259 4.15 18.92 13.72
CA SER A 259 4.62 20.22 14.22
C SER A 259 4.39 21.34 13.20
N GLU A 260 4.58 21.03 11.91
CA GLU A 260 4.31 21.91 10.79
C GLU A 260 3.40 21.21 9.76
N PRO A 261 2.43 21.90 9.19
CA PRO A 261 1.57 21.31 8.18
C PRO A 261 2.37 21.00 6.91
N LEU A 262 2.05 19.89 6.25
CA LEU A 262 2.61 19.58 4.94
C LEU A 262 2.33 20.70 3.93
N PRO A 263 3.22 20.90 2.92
CA PRO A 263 3.00 21.88 1.85
C PRO A 263 1.60 21.78 1.22
N ALA A 264 1.12 22.88 0.66
CA ALA A 264 -0.25 22.96 0.12
C ALA A 264 -0.52 21.99 -1.04
N THR A 265 0.52 21.45 -1.68
CA THR A 265 0.43 20.42 -2.74
C THR A 265 0.07 19.03 -2.20
N TRP A 266 0.08 18.82 -0.88
CA TRP A 266 -0.31 17.57 -0.25
C TRP A 266 -1.81 17.47 -0.01
N HIS A 267 -2.40 16.35 -0.39
CA HIS A 267 -3.81 16.03 -0.15
C HIS A 267 -3.91 14.64 0.50
N ASN A 268 -4.52 14.55 1.68
CA ASN A 268 -4.80 13.27 2.31
C ASN A 268 -6.08 12.68 1.71
N LEU A 269 -5.96 11.51 1.10
CA LEU A 269 -7.07 10.73 0.52
C LEU A 269 -7.75 9.83 1.55
N GLN A 270 -7.17 9.67 2.71
CA GLN A 270 -7.60 8.78 3.78
C GLN A 270 -7.39 7.28 3.46
N THR A 271 -7.99 6.79 2.39
CA THR A 271 -7.90 5.40 1.94
C THR A 271 -8.11 5.32 0.44
N CYS A 272 -7.55 4.31 -0.22
CA CYS A 272 -7.81 4.02 -1.64
C CYS A 272 -8.24 2.56 -1.83
N VAL A 273 -9.37 2.20 -1.24
CA VAL A 273 -9.89 0.82 -1.30
C VAL A 273 -10.43 0.51 -2.69
N ARG A 274 -9.87 -0.53 -3.30
CA ARG A 274 -10.29 -1.01 -4.63
C ARG A 274 -11.63 -1.75 -4.57
N ALA A 275 -12.38 -1.72 -5.66
CA ALA A 275 -13.61 -2.48 -5.85
C ALA A 275 -13.46 -3.58 -6.94
N THR A 276 -12.22 -4.00 -7.21
CA THR A 276 -11.91 -4.92 -8.31
C THR A 276 -11.66 -6.37 -7.85
N ASP A 277 -11.72 -6.64 -6.55
CA ASP A 277 -11.58 -7.99 -6.03
C ASP A 277 -12.75 -8.88 -6.45
N ALA A 278 -12.47 -10.17 -6.65
CA ALA A 278 -13.49 -11.16 -6.98
C ALA A 278 -14.55 -11.27 -5.88
N PRO A 279 -15.81 -11.54 -6.20
CA PRO A 279 -16.84 -11.80 -5.20
C PRO A 279 -16.45 -12.99 -4.30
N TRP A 280 -16.75 -12.86 -3.01
CA TRP A 280 -16.54 -13.90 -2.02
C TRP A 280 -17.82 -14.08 -1.18
N SER A 281 -18.10 -15.31 -0.81
CA SER A 281 -19.23 -15.63 0.07
C SER A 281 -18.71 -16.19 1.40
N PRO A 282 -19.21 -15.72 2.54
CA PRO A 282 -18.82 -16.27 3.82
C PRO A 282 -19.25 -17.74 3.94
N PRO A 283 -18.51 -18.54 4.72
CA PRO A 283 -18.94 -19.89 5.06
C PRO A 283 -20.30 -19.88 5.79
N GLU A 284 -20.98 -21.02 5.82
CA GLU A 284 -22.27 -21.16 6.50
C GLU A 284 -22.20 -20.54 7.91
N PRO A 285 -23.16 -19.67 8.29
CA PRO A 285 -23.15 -19.00 9.57
C PRO A 285 -23.23 -20.00 10.73
N ASP A 286 -22.42 -19.75 11.75
CA ASP A 286 -22.58 -20.35 13.08
C ASP A 286 -22.45 -19.26 14.16
N ASP A 287 -22.61 -19.60 15.43
CA ASP A 287 -22.58 -18.63 16.54
C ASP A 287 -21.17 -18.10 16.87
N ARG A 288 -20.14 -18.61 16.20
CA ARG A 288 -18.75 -18.20 16.45
C ARG A 288 -18.37 -16.94 15.67
N ARG A 289 -17.54 -16.09 16.29
CA ARG A 289 -16.93 -14.94 15.62
C ARG A 289 -16.03 -15.38 14.47
N LEU A 290 -16.10 -14.66 13.36
CA LEU A 290 -15.29 -14.90 12.17
C LEU A 290 -14.15 -13.88 12.09
N ILE A 291 -12.91 -14.34 11.96
CA ILE A 291 -11.71 -13.51 11.97
C ILE A 291 -10.93 -13.73 10.67
N TYR A 292 -10.51 -12.66 10.03
CA TYR A 292 -9.61 -12.73 8.89
C TYR A 292 -8.14 -12.67 9.35
N VAL A 293 -7.29 -13.54 8.79
CA VAL A 293 -5.86 -13.59 9.09
C VAL A 293 -5.06 -13.37 7.79
N SER A 294 -4.28 -12.30 7.76
CA SER A 294 -3.40 -12.00 6.63
C SER A 294 -2.13 -11.29 7.09
N LEU A 295 -1.00 -11.92 6.89
CA LEU A 295 0.31 -11.32 7.13
C LEU A 295 0.95 -10.74 5.85
N GLY A 296 0.15 -10.56 4.78
CA GLY A 296 0.63 -10.15 3.48
C GLY A 296 1.45 -11.24 2.78
N SER A 297 1.94 -10.99 1.58
CA SER A 297 2.68 -11.98 0.79
C SER A 297 4.01 -12.38 1.44
N LEU A 298 4.75 -11.43 1.98
CA LEU A 298 6.05 -11.68 2.60
C LEU A 298 5.92 -12.30 4.00
N GLY A 299 5.02 -11.79 4.84
CA GLY A 299 4.83 -12.32 6.20
C GLY A 299 4.25 -13.74 6.19
N SER A 300 3.35 -14.05 5.28
CA SER A 300 2.79 -15.40 5.11
C SER A 300 3.81 -16.42 4.56
N ALA A 301 4.91 -15.96 3.99
CA ALA A 301 6.00 -16.84 3.55
C ALA A 301 6.90 -17.31 4.72
N ASP A 302 6.80 -16.71 5.91
CA ASP A 302 7.45 -17.27 7.14
C ASP A 302 6.64 -18.45 7.66
N VAL A 303 6.95 -19.65 7.16
CA VAL A 303 6.26 -20.91 7.51
C VAL A 303 6.29 -21.18 9.01
N ALA A 304 7.38 -20.84 9.71
CA ALA A 304 7.50 -21.05 11.15
C ALA A 304 6.50 -20.16 11.91
N LEU A 305 6.35 -18.90 11.50
CA LEU A 305 5.38 -17.98 12.06
C LEU A 305 3.95 -18.44 11.77
N MET A 306 3.66 -18.85 10.53
CA MET A 306 2.31 -19.32 10.15
C MET A 306 1.91 -20.58 10.93
N ARG A 307 2.81 -21.57 11.07
CA ARG A 307 2.58 -22.76 11.91
C ARG A 307 2.31 -22.38 13.37
N ARG A 308 3.07 -21.43 13.90
CA ARG A 308 2.91 -20.95 15.28
C ARG A 308 1.55 -20.25 15.48
N LEU A 309 1.11 -19.46 14.50
CA LEU A 309 -0.22 -18.82 14.52
C LEU A 309 -1.34 -19.86 14.43
N VAL A 310 -1.27 -20.80 13.49
CA VAL A 310 -2.26 -21.87 13.34
C VAL A 310 -2.40 -22.64 14.66
N GLU A 311 -1.28 -23.01 15.29
CA GLU A 311 -1.29 -23.72 16.56
C GLU A 311 -1.98 -22.90 17.67
N ALA A 312 -1.63 -21.61 17.83
CA ALA A 312 -2.20 -20.77 18.87
C ALA A 312 -3.71 -20.52 18.64
N LEU A 313 -4.11 -20.24 17.39
CA LEU A 313 -5.48 -19.92 17.01
C LEU A 313 -6.40 -21.15 17.01
N SER A 314 -5.87 -22.35 16.78
CA SER A 314 -6.65 -23.61 16.84
C SER A 314 -7.30 -23.87 18.21
N ARG A 315 -6.73 -23.29 19.25
CA ARG A 315 -7.18 -23.45 20.65
C ARG A 315 -8.20 -22.41 21.10
N THR A 316 -8.59 -21.50 20.20
CA THR A 316 -9.56 -20.44 20.48
C THR A 316 -10.97 -20.85 20.01
N PRO A 317 -12.05 -20.25 20.53
CA PRO A 317 -13.41 -20.60 20.15
C PRO A 317 -13.86 -19.95 18.83
N TYR A 318 -12.97 -19.31 18.08
CA TYR A 318 -13.29 -18.52 16.89
C TYR A 318 -13.11 -19.32 15.60
N ARG A 319 -13.66 -18.80 14.50
CA ARG A 319 -13.40 -19.27 13.14
C ARG A 319 -12.48 -18.31 12.41
N TYR A 320 -11.72 -18.85 11.46
CA TYR A 320 -10.74 -18.06 10.74
C TYR A 320 -10.81 -18.26 9.24
N ILE A 321 -10.68 -17.16 8.50
CA ILE A 321 -10.36 -17.16 7.08
C ILE A 321 -8.91 -16.73 6.94
N VAL A 322 -8.05 -17.59 6.40
CA VAL A 322 -6.60 -17.40 6.40
C VAL A 322 -6.07 -17.23 4.98
N SER A 323 -5.44 -16.09 4.72
CA SER A 323 -4.60 -15.93 3.53
C SER A 323 -3.27 -16.63 3.81
N THR A 324 -3.10 -17.81 3.21
CA THR A 324 -2.02 -18.73 3.56
C THR A 324 -0.69 -18.40 2.88
N GLY A 325 -0.72 -17.59 1.81
CA GLY A 325 0.47 -17.12 1.12
C GLY A 325 1.18 -18.16 0.25
N PRO A 326 2.34 -17.79 -0.31
CA PRO A 326 3.00 -18.57 -1.37
C PRO A 326 3.62 -19.91 -0.92
N GLN A 327 3.67 -20.17 0.39
CA GLN A 327 4.15 -21.45 0.95
C GLN A 327 3.03 -22.22 1.67
N HIS A 328 1.80 -22.09 1.16
CA HIS A 328 0.58 -22.68 1.74
C HIS A 328 0.61 -24.22 1.83
N ASP A 329 1.39 -24.90 1.03
CA ASP A 329 1.59 -26.35 1.00
C ASP A 329 2.54 -26.87 2.10
N GLU A 330 3.30 -25.99 2.74
CA GLU A 330 4.26 -26.33 3.79
C GLU A 330 3.62 -26.53 5.18
N TYR A 331 2.34 -26.20 5.36
CA TYR A 331 1.63 -26.38 6.62
C TYR A 331 0.14 -26.65 6.40
N ARG A 332 -0.55 -27.10 7.44
CA ARG A 332 -1.99 -27.38 7.39
C ARG A 332 -2.75 -26.44 8.32
N LEU A 333 -3.91 -25.99 7.85
CA LEU A 333 -4.87 -25.27 8.67
C LEU A 333 -5.54 -26.22 9.68
N ALA A 334 -5.98 -25.68 10.81
CA ALA A 334 -6.73 -26.40 11.83
C ALA A 334 -8.24 -26.47 11.46
N ASP A 335 -9.00 -27.31 12.16
CA ASP A 335 -10.43 -27.56 11.88
C ASP A 335 -11.34 -26.32 11.98
N ASN A 336 -10.90 -25.29 12.72
CA ASN A 336 -11.61 -24.02 12.85
C ASN A 336 -11.15 -22.95 11.83
N MET A 337 -10.42 -23.36 10.80
CA MET A 337 -9.79 -22.47 9.81
C MET A 337 -10.11 -22.94 8.39
N GLU A 338 -10.39 -21.97 7.52
CA GLU A 338 -10.46 -22.13 6.07
C GLU A 338 -9.52 -21.12 5.42
N GLY A 339 -8.96 -21.41 4.26
CA GLY A 339 -8.04 -20.47 3.62
C GLY A 339 -7.62 -20.87 2.22
N ALA A 340 -6.93 -19.94 1.58
CA ALA A 340 -6.28 -20.14 0.29
C ALA A 340 -5.02 -19.29 0.18
N GLU A 341 -4.17 -19.60 -0.80
CA GLU A 341 -2.93 -18.87 -1.07
C GLU A 341 -3.17 -17.35 -1.18
N PHE A 342 -4.10 -16.95 -2.02
CA PHE A 342 -4.56 -15.56 -2.18
C PHE A 342 -6.07 -15.48 -2.01
N LEU A 343 -6.51 -14.44 -1.32
CA LEU A 343 -7.92 -14.21 -1.01
C LEU A 343 -8.35 -12.79 -1.41
N PRO A 344 -9.60 -12.61 -1.88
CA PRO A 344 -10.15 -11.31 -2.24
C PRO A 344 -10.45 -10.48 -0.99
N GLN A 345 -9.45 -9.86 -0.40
CA GLN A 345 -9.48 -9.22 0.91
C GLN A 345 -10.63 -8.22 1.07
N THR A 346 -10.84 -7.34 0.08
CA THR A 346 -11.89 -6.31 0.16
C THR A 346 -13.31 -6.89 0.09
N SER A 347 -13.45 -8.11 -0.44
CA SER A 347 -14.73 -8.84 -0.44
C SER A 347 -14.95 -9.64 0.86
N ILE A 348 -13.90 -9.97 1.60
CA ILE A 348 -13.95 -10.70 2.88
C ILE A 348 -14.18 -9.77 4.06
N LEU A 349 -13.47 -8.63 4.09
CA LEU A 349 -13.49 -7.70 5.22
C LEU A 349 -14.89 -7.26 5.68
N PRO A 350 -15.91 -7.06 4.81
CA PRO A 350 -17.26 -6.77 5.26
C PRO A 350 -17.87 -7.81 6.20
N HIS A 351 -17.47 -9.09 6.05
CA HIS A 351 -18.09 -10.24 6.67
C HIS A 351 -17.42 -10.72 7.97
N VAL A 352 -16.26 -10.17 8.33
CA VAL A 352 -15.52 -10.60 9.52
C VAL A 352 -15.73 -9.67 10.71
N ASP A 353 -15.50 -10.16 11.92
CA ASP A 353 -15.65 -9.38 13.16
C ASP A 353 -14.34 -8.62 13.52
N ALA A 354 -13.19 -9.19 13.21
CA ALA A 354 -11.86 -8.62 13.46
C ALA A 354 -10.83 -9.14 12.45
N VAL A 355 -9.64 -8.53 12.45
CA VAL A 355 -8.55 -8.91 11.55
C VAL A 355 -7.25 -9.11 12.35
N ILE A 356 -6.53 -10.20 12.07
CA ILE A 356 -5.13 -10.37 12.45
C ILE A 356 -4.30 -9.99 11.22
N THR A 357 -3.41 -9.01 11.37
CA THR A 357 -2.62 -8.48 10.26
C THR A 357 -1.17 -8.21 10.68
N HIS A 358 -0.26 -8.17 9.70
CA HIS A 358 1.11 -7.70 9.91
C HIS A 358 1.21 -6.16 10.06
N GLY A 359 0.15 -5.42 9.75
CA GLY A 359 0.16 -3.96 9.82
C GLY A 359 0.66 -3.26 8.56
N GLY A 360 0.74 -3.95 7.42
CA GLY A 360 0.99 -3.28 6.14
C GLY A 360 -0.07 -2.21 5.88
N ASN A 361 0.35 -1.06 5.36
CA ASN A 361 -0.51 0.12 5.27
C ASN A 361 -1.83 -0.14 4.52
N ASN A 362 -1.77 -0.87 3.40
CA ASN A 362 -2.96 -1.17 2.63
C ASN A 362 -4.01 -1.95 3.45
N THR A 363 -3.60 -3.03 4.14
CA THR A 363 -4.52 -3.79 5.00
C THR A 363 -5.03 -2.96 6.17
N THR A 364 -4.17 -2.13 6.78
CA THR A 364 -4.55 -1.24 7.88
C THR A 364 -5.63 -0.25 7.44
N THR A 365 -5.45 0.42 6.30
CA THR A 365 -6.41 1.39 5.77
C THR A 365 -7.70 0.73 5.29
N GLU A 366 -7.64 -0.48 4.71
CA GLU A 366 -8.80 -1.27 4.35
C GLU A 366 -9.60 -1.71 5.59
N CYS A 367 -8.93 -2.15 6.67
CA CYS A 367 -9.61 -2.46 7.93
C CYS A 367 -10.36 -1.24 8.49
N MET A 368 -9.74 -0.06 8.46
CA MET A 368 -10.41 1.18 8.87
C MET A 368 -11.61 1.52 7.98
N TRP A 369 -11.49 1.37 6.66
CA TRP A 369 -12.59 1.57 5.71
C TRP A 369 -13.79 0.67 6.00
N PHE A 370 -13.55 -0.60 6.35
CA PHE A 370 -14.60 -1.55 6.69
C PHE A 370 -14.98 -1.53 8.17
N GLY A 371 -14.39 -0.67 8.98
CA GLY A 371 -14.68 -0.52 10.40
C GLY A 371 -14.28 -1.74 11.23
N LYS A 372 -13.19 -2.43 10.87
CA LYS A 372 -12.74 -3.66 11.51
C LYS A 372 -11.61 -3.42 12.49
N PRO A 373 -11.77 -3.83 13.77
CA PRO A 373 -10.68 -3.76 14.74
C PRO A 373 -9.59 -4.77 14.41
N MET A 374 -8.35 -4.46 14.80
CA MET A 374 -7.16 -5.20 14.39
C MET A 374 -6.35 -5.73 15.57
N VAL A 375 -5.80 -6.95 15.42
CA VAL A 375 -4.63 -7.43 16.16
C VAL A 375 -3.45 -7.40 15.19
N VAL A 376 -2.44 -6.58 15.50
CA VAL A 376 -1.32 -6.32 14.60
C VAL A 376 -0.06 -7.00 15.11
N LEU A 377 0.54 -7.82 14.24
CA LEU A 377 1.80 -8.53 14.45
C LEU A 377 2.85 -8.00 13.45
N PRO A 378 3.52 -6.87 13.76
CA PRO A 378 4.43 -6.23 12.80
C PRO A 378 5.70 -7.07 12.60
N ILE A 379 6.23 -7.03 11.38
CA ILE A 379 7.37 -7.84 10.96
C ILE A 379 8.56 -6.95 10.58
N PHE A 380 8.35 -5.98 9.68
CA PHE A 380 9.38 -5.07 9.17
C PHE A 380 8.78 -3.76 8.66
N TRP A 381 9.64 -2.81 8.27
CA TRP A 381 9.32 -1.55 7.60
C TRP A 381 8.33 -0.72 8.42
N ASP A 382 7.39 -0.04 7.77
CA ASP A 382 6.34 0.78 8.38
C ASP A 382 5.29 0.01 9.17
N GLN A 383 5.31 -1.33 9.11
CA GLN A 383 4.40 -2.19 9.87
C GLN A 383 4.53 -1.98 11.37
N HIS A 384 5.76 -1.73 11.85
CA HIS A 384 6.01 -1.42 13.26
C HIS A 384 5.35 -0.10 13.68
N ASP A 385 5.40 0.91 12.80
CA ASP A 385 4.80 2.23 13.02
C ASP A 385 3.27 2.13 12.95
N ASN A 386 2.72 1.43 11.96
CA ASN A 386 1.29 1.17 11.84
C ASN A 386 0.75 0.41 13.06
N ALA A 387 1.46 -0.63 13.53
CA ALA A 387 1.06 -1.41 14.70
C ALA A 387 1.02 -0.54 15.96
N GLN A 388 2.05 0.30 16.15
CA GLN A 388 2.10 1.23 17.28
C GLN A 388 0.97 2.24 17.20
N ARG A 389 0.71 2.79 16.01
CA ARG A 389 -0.32 3.80 15.83
C ARG A 389 -1.73 3.25 16.03
N VAL A 390 -2.02 2.07 15.49
CA VAL A 390 -3.28 1.36 15.74
C VAL A 390 -3.51 1.11 17.24
N HIS A 391 -2.45 0.76 17.97
CA HIS A 391 -2.50 0.54 19.42
C HIS A 391 -2.75 1.83 20.20
N GLU A 392 -2.00 2.91 19.91
CA GLU A 392 -2.13 4.20 20.59
C GLU A 392 -3.48 4.86 20.39
N THR A 393 -4.02 4.77 19.18
CA THR A 393 -5.31 5.36 18.83
C THR A 393 -6.49 4.52 19.29
N GLY A 394 -6.25 3.29 19.76
CA GLY A 394 -7.29 2.38 20.23
C GLY A 394 -8.18 1.84 19.11
N CYS A 395 -7.64 1.69 17.90
CA CYS A 395 -8.28 1.00 16.79
C CYS A 395 -7.95 -0.50 16.74
N GLY A 396 -7.08 -0.96 17.64
CA GLY A 396 -6.66 -2.34 17.76
C GLY A 396 -5.56 -2.53 18.79
N LEU A 397 -4.87 -3.66 18.72
CA LEU A 397 -3.81 -4.02 19.65
C LEU A 397 -2.56 -4.51 18.90
N ARG A 398 -1.39 -4.02 19.33
CA ARG A 398 -0.09 -4.54 18.89
C ARG A 398 0.31 -5.74 19.74
N VAL A 399 0.75 -6.81 19.08
CA VAL A 399 1.25 -8.04 19.72
C VAL A 399 2.66 -8.34 19.18
N PRO A 400 3.64 -8.72 20.01
CA PRO A 400 4.99 -9.02 19.55
C PRO A 400 4.99 -10.27 18.67
N THR A 401 5.35 -10.14 17.39
CA THR A 401 5.15 -11.14 16.34
C THR A 401 5.84 -12.48 16.60
N TYR A 402 7.08 -12.45 17.08
CA TYR A 402 7.90 -13.66 17.25
C TYR A 402 7.97 -14.19 18.67
N THR A 403 7.45 -13.46 19.66
CA THR A 403 7.57 -13.78 21.08
C THR A 403 6.24 -13.84 21.82
N PHE A 404 5.11 -13.73 21.14
CA PHE A 404 3.80 -13.83 21.78
C PHE A 404 3.58 -15.22 22.41
N THR A 405 2.91 -15.21 23.54
CA THR A 405 2.33 -16.43 24.14
C THR A 405 0.90 -16.64 23.61
N ASP A 406 0.41 -17.90 23.64
CA ASP A 406 -0.99 -18.20 23.24
C ASP A 406 -1.97 -17.33 24.02
N GLY A 407 -1.73 -17.13 25.32
CA GLY A 407 -2.57 -16.30 26.17
C GLY A 407 -2.56 -14.82 25.77
N GLN A 408 -1.43 -14.27 25.35
CA GLN A 408 -1.37 -12.88 24.87
C GLN A 408 -2.17 -12.70 23.58
N LEU A 409 -2.03 -13.60 22.61
CA LEU A 409 -2.76 -13.54 21.36
C LEU A 409 -4.27 -13.73 21.56
N ALA A 410 -4.65 -14.74 22.36
CA ALA A 410 -6.07 -15.00 22.69
C ALA A 410 -6.71 -13.81 23.44
N SER A 411 -5.98 -13.22 24.43
CA SER A 411 -6.45 -12.04 25.15
C SER A 411 -6.60 -10.81 24.26
N ALA A 412 -5.66 -10.60 23.33
CA ALA A 412 -5.76 -9.50 22.36
C ALA A 412 -6.98 -9.67 21.45
N LEU A 413 -7.22 -10.88 20.96
CA LEU A 413 -8.41 -11.19 20.15
C LEU A 413 -9.71 -10.97 20.92
N SER A 414 -9.84 -11.54 22.14
CA SER A 414 -11.01 -11.31 22.97
C SER A 414 -11.24 -9.81 23.18
N ARG A 415 -10.20 -9.07 23.49
CA ARG A 415 -10.32 -7.63 23.74
C ARG A 415 -10.79 -6.85 22.51
N VAL A 416 -10.25 -7.07 21.31
CA VAL A 416 -10.71 -6.36 20.10
C VAL A 416 -12.12 -6.76 19.68
N LEU A 417 -12.57 -7.96 20.05
CA LEU A 417 -13.92 -8.46 19.76
C LEU A 417 -14.97 -7.96 20.77
N ASP A 418 -14.59 -7.79 22.05
CA ASP A 418 -15.52 -7.54 23.14
C ASP A 418 -15.51 -6.08 23.64
N ASP A 419 -14.39 -5.34 23.44
CA ASP A 419 -14.28 -3.93 23.84
C ASP A 419 -15.12 -3.05 22.90
N GLU A 420 -16.26 -2.59 23.42
CA GLU A 420 -17.20 -1.76 22.67
C GLU A 420 -16.56 -0.43 22.21
N THR A 421 -15.61 0.12 22.97
CA THR A 421 -14.93 1.38 22.62
C THR A 421 -14.07 1.22 21.37
N ILE A 422 -13.31 0.12 21.28
CA ILE A 422 -12.49 -0.20 20.10
C ILE A 422 -13.42 -0.38 18.88
N ARG A 423 -14.45 -1.19 19.02
CA ARG A 423 -15.39 -1.51 17.95
C ARG A 423 -16.14 -0.27 17.45
N ALA A 424 -16.67 0.53 18.36
CA ALA A 424 -17.39 1.76 18.01
C ALA A 424 -16.50 2.76 17.29
N ARG A 425 -15.23 2.90 17.73
CA ARG A 425 -14.26 3.78 17.08
C ARG A 425 -13.97 3.35 15.65
N CYS A 426 -13.66 2.07 15.42
CA CYS A 426 -13.44 1.54 14.08
C CYS A 426 -14.69 1.67 13.20
N ALA A 427 -15.86 1.38 13.72
CA ALA A 427 -17.14 1.50 12.99
C ALA A 427 -17.40 2.95 12.54
N ALA A 428 -17.24 3.92 13.45
CA ALA A 428 -17.42 5.34 13.14
C ALA A 428 -16.42 5.83 12.10
N ALA A 429 -15.14 5.43 12.19
CA ALA A 429 -14.13 5.71 11.17
C ALA A 429 -14.56 5.16 9.81
N GLY A 430 -14.99 3.91 9.75
CA GLY A 430 -15.44 3.29 8.50
C GLY A 430 -16.67 3.98 7.90
N GLU A 431 -17.63 4.41 8.70
CA GLU A 431 -18.76 5.20 8.21
C GLU A 431 -18.33 6.51 7.60
N ARG A 432 -17.43 7.25 8.26
CA ARG A 432 -16.89 8.52 7.77
C ARG A 432 -16.10 8.34 6.47
N LEU A 433 -15.22 7.35 6.41
CA LEU A 433 -14.36 7.09 5.25
C LEU A 433 -15.16 6.77 3.98
N ARG A 434 -16.26 6.05 4.10
CA ARG A 434 -17.12 5.67 2.96
C ARG A 434 -17.95 6.81 2.37
N VAL A 435 -18.03 7.97 3.03
CA VAL A 435 -18.76 9.14 2.50
C VAL A 435 -18.09 9.71 1.24
N LEU A 436 -16.77 9.75 1.22
CA LEU A 436 -16.00 10.26 0.07
C LEU A 436 -14.82 9.33 -0.21
N PRO A 437 -14.98 8.35 -1.11
CA PRO A 437 -13.91 7.43 -1.46
C PRO A 437 -12.66 8.13 -1.98
N GLY A 438 -11.51 7.82 -1.39
CA GLY A 438 -10.23 8.43 -1.80
C GLY A 438 -9.85 8.14 -3.23
N THR A 439 -10.24 6.97 -3.77
CA THR A 439 -10.04 6.62 -5.18
C THR A 439 -10.73 7.61 -6.13
N VAL A 440 -11.95 8.04 -5.78
CA VAL A 440 -12.70 9.04 -6.57
C VAL A 440 -12.03 10.41 -6.46
N ARG A 441 -11.66 10.81 -5.22
CA ARG A 441 -10.98 12.08 -4.98
C ARG A 441 -9.62 12.15 -5.69
N ALA A 442 -8.84 11.06 -5.64
CA ALA A 442 -7.57 10.96 -6.37
C ALA A 442 -7.76 11.13 -7.88
N ALA A 443 -8.73 10.41 -8.46
CA ALA A 443 -9.03 10.52 -9.88
C ALA A 443 -9.42 11.95 -10.28
N GLU A 444 -10.20 12.66 -9.48
CA GLU A 444 -10.57 14.05 -9.70
C GLU A 444 -9.36 15.00 -9.67
N LEU A 445 -8.47 14.83 -8.69
CA LEU A 445 -7.24 15.62 -8.58
C LEU A 445 -6.31 15.35 -9.77
N ILE A 446 -6.10 14.08 -10.14
CA ILE A 446 -5.26 13.70 -11.28
C ILE A 446 -5.79 14.31 -12.59
N LEU A 447 -7.10 14.20 -12.84
CA LEU A 447 -7.71 14.81 -14.05
C LEU A 447 -7.60 16.32 -14.06
N ARG A 448 -7.83 16.97 -12.93
CA ARG A 448 -7.63 18.41 -12.80
C ARG A 448 -6.19 18.82 -13.07
N LEU A 449 -5.22 18.02 -12.63
CA LEU A 449 -3.81 18.24 -12.94
C LEU A 449 -3.55 18.08 -14.44
N ALA A 450 -4.08 17.01 -15.06
CA ALA A 450 -3.97 16.76 -16.49
C ALA A 450 -4.57 17.89 -17.36
N ASP A 451 -5.66 18.50 -16.89
CA ASP A 451 -6.32 19.59 -17.61
C ASP A 451 -5.61 20.94 -17.47
N THR A 452 -5.02 21.20 -16.28
CA THR A 452 -4.46 22.53 -16.00
C THR A 452 -2.96 22.60 -16.22
N GLY A 453 -2.24 21.47 -16.13
CA GLY A 453 -0.77 21.45 -16.11
C GLY A 453 -0.15 22.29 -14.99
N ALA A 454 -0.91 22.64 -13.94
CA ALA A 454 -0.50 23.53 -12.88
C ALA A 454 -0.57 22.86 -11.50
N PRO A 455 0.29 23.27 -10.55
CA PRO A 455 0.28 22.72 -9.20
C PRO A 455 -1.09 22.84 -8.51
N LEU A 456 -1.56 21.73 -7.95
CA LEU A 456 -2.82 21.70 -7.20
C LEU A 456 -2.55 21.95 -5.73
N ARG A 457 -3.10 23.04 -5.21
CA ARG A 457 -2.92 23.44 -3.82
C ARG A 457 -4.23 23.32 -3.05
N ARG A 458 -4.12 22.92 -1.77
CA ARG A 458 -5.22 23.02 -0.81
C ARG A 458 -5.53 24.50 -0.59
N ASN A 459 -6.80 24.83 -0.43
CA ASN A 459 -7.24 26.18 -0.03
C ASN A 459 -6.91 26.45 1.42
#